data_cf5156e9cc6d6fd61851100a06749919
#
_entry.id   cf5156e9cc6d6fd61851100a06749919
#
_cell.length_a   1.000
_cell.length_b   1.000
_cell.length_c   1.000
_cell.angle_alpha   90.00
_cell.angle_beta   90.00
_cell.angle_gamma   90.00
#
_symmetry.space_group_name_H-M   'P 1'
#
loop_
_entity.id
_entity.type
_entity.pdbx_description
1 polymer ?
#
loop_
_entity_poly.entity_id
_entity_poly.type
_entity_poly.pdbx_seq_one_letter_code
_entity_poly.pdbx_strand_id
1 'polypeptide(L)'
;MAYTIRVATGEDATFVHDVYGHYVFHSNATFSTTNPDVESYREKILHTLQMYPFYVCEVDGKPCGFAYGAQIRPHDAYKWDVEATIYLTPDAPKRTGLGSCLYRKLLETLQQQGFKTVYGVITDSNEPSLALHRALGFVEAGHFRNMGYKNGQWHGVIWMQKNIGCFEGVPDDPQPFRE
;
A
#
# COMPACT_ATOMS: atom_id res chain seq x y z
N MET A 1 18.18 1.29 16.26
CA MET A 1 17.29 0.22 15.78
C MET A 1 17.61 0.04 14.30
N ALA A 2 18.12 -1.13 13.95
CA ALA A 2 18.42 -1.45 12.56
C ALA A 2 17.14 -2.00 11.90
N TYR A 3 16.77 -1.47 10.73
CA TYR A 3 15.69 -2.01 9.91
C TYR A 3 16.22 -2.31 8.52
N THR A 4 15.61 -3.28 7.86
CA THR A 4 15.85 -3.63 6.46
C THR A 4 14.54 -3.57 5.69
N ILE A 5 14.60 -3.24 4.40
CA ILE A 5 13.47 -3.32 3.47
C ILE A 5 13.93 -4.21 2.33
N ARG A 6 13.23 -5.29 2.11
CA ARG A 6 13.51 -6.26 1.05
C ARG A 6 12.29 -6.52 0.18
N VAL A 7 12.52 -7.07 -0.98
CA VAL A 7 11.44 -7.58 -1.82
C VAL A 7 10.75 -8.75 -1.10
N ALA A 8 9.43 -8.80 -1.17
CA ALA A 8 8.65 -9.92 -0.65
C ALA A 8 8.84 -11.16 -1.53
N THR A 9 8.70 -12.32 -0.92
CA THR A 9 8.69 -13.61 -1.60
C THR A 9 7.39 -14.37 -1.27
N GLY A 10 7.11 -15.46 -1.95
CA GLY A 10 5.98 -16.33 -1.60
C GLY A 10 6.00 -16.85 -0.16
N GLU A 11 7.18 -16.90 0.46
CA GLU A 11 7.33 -17.32 1.87
C GLU A 11 6.79 -16.29 2.87
N ASP A 12 6.63 -15.04 2.46
CA ASP A 12 6.03 -13.98 3.28
C ASP A 12 4.49 -14.05 3.36
N ALA A 13 3.87 -14.98 2.64
CA ALA A 13 2.40 -15.09 2.57
C ALA A 13 1.73 -15.24 3.94
N THR A 14 2.29 -16.06 4.84
CA THR A 14 1.77 -16.21 6.21
C THR A 14 1.86 -14.90 6.98
N PHE A 15 2.98 -14.20 6.90
CA PHE A 15 3.15 -12.91 7.54
C PHE A 15 2.13 -11.88 7.03
N VAL A 16 1.96 -11.77 5.71
CA VAL A 16 1.01 -10.85 5.09
C VAL A 16 -0.43 -11.19 5.48
N HIS A 17 -0.78 -12.49 5.46
CA HIS A 17 -2.08 -13.00 5.91
C HIS A 17 -2.39 -12.58 7.36
N ASP A 18 -1.45 -12.79 8.29
CA ASP A 18 -1.66 -12.53 9.71
C ASP A 18 -1.79 -11.03 9.98
N VAL A 19 -0.92 -10.20 9.37
CA VAL A 19 -1.00 -8.74 9.52
C VAL A 19 -2.30 -8.21 8.93
N TYR A 20 -2.67 -8.60 7.70
CA TYR A 20 -3.91 -8.13 7.09
C TYR A 20 -5.15 -8.61 7.83
N GLY A 21 -5.15 -9.88 8.28
CA GLY A 21 -6.21 -10.49 9.09
C GLY A 21 -6.47 -9.71 10.37
N HIS A 22 -5.41 -9.22 11.04
CA HIS A 22 -5.58 -8.34 12.20
C HIS A 22 -6.44 -7.12 11.85
N TYR A 23 -6.15 -6.44 10.72
CA TYR A 23 -6.91 -5.26 10.30
C TYR A 23 -8.33 -5.61 9.82
N VAL A 24 -8.52 -6.78 9.21
CA VAL A 24 -9.85 -7.27 8.82
C VAL A 24 -10.76 -7.40 10.02
N PHE A 25 -10.29 -8.01 11.11
CA PHE A 25 -11.13 -8.35 12.24
C PHE A 25 -11.15 -7.29 13.36
N HIS A 26 -10.13 -6.43 13.45
CA HIS A 26 -9.96 -5.54 14.60
C HIS A 26 -9.89 -4.05 14.23
N SER A 27 -10.15 -3.68 12.97
CA SER A 27 -10.10 -2.27 12.56
C SER A 27 -11.02 -1.95 11.39
N ASN A 28 -11.12 -0.66 11.07
CA ASN A 28 -11.78 -0.14 9.86
C ASN A 28 -10.78 0.29 8.79
N ALA A 29 -9.48 -0.03 8.94
CA ALA A 29 -8.44 0.31 7.95
C ALA A 29 -8.61 -0.43 6.62
N THR A 30 -9.36 -1.51 6.59
CA THR A 30 -9.83 -2.19 5.39
C THR A 30 -11.32 -2.48 5.52
N PHE A 31 -12.04 -2.47 4.39
CA PHE A 31 -13.46 -2.85 4.36
C PHE A 31 -13.69 -4.35 4.11
N SER A 32 -12.62 -5.13 3.96
CA SER A 32 -12.76 -6.59 3.95
C SER A 32 -13.38 -7.07 5.25
N THR A 33 -14.30 -8.02 5.15
CA THR A 33 -14.98 -8.68 6.28
C THR A 33 -14.51 -10.12 6.46
N THR A 34 -13.78 -10.65 5.48
CA THR A 34 -13.17 -11.98 5.49
C THR A 34 -11.69 -11.86 5.16
N ASN A 35 -10.88 -12.75 5.74
CA ASN A 35 -9.46 -12.85 5.42
C ASN A 35 -9.27 -14.06 4.49
N PRO A 36 -8.77 -13.88 3.25
CA PRO A 36 -8.41 -14.98 2.37
C PRO A 36 -7.38 -15.91 3.02
N ASP A 37 -7.24 -17.13 2.51
CA ASP A 37 -6.25 -18.06 2.99
C ASP A 37 -4.81 -17.65 2.62
N VAL A 38 -3.83 -18.32 3.23
CA VAL A 38 -2.40 -18.02 3.02
C VAL A 38 -1.99 -18.21 1.56
N GLU A 39 -2.55 -19.19 0.87
CA GLU A 39 -2.19 -19.45 -0.54
C GLU A 39 -2.67 -18.31 -1.45
N SER A 40 -3.83 -17.74 -1.20
CA SER A 40 -4.32 -16.54 -1.90
C SER A 40 -3.35 -15.35 -1.74
N TYR A 41 -2.71 -15.20 -0.58
CA TYR A 41 -1.68 -14.17 -0.39
C TYR A 41 -0.37 -14.51 -1.08
N ARG A 42 0.01 -15.79 -1.16
CA ARG A 42 1.18 -16.25 -1.93
C ARG A 42 1.00 -15.88 -3.42
N GLU A 43 -0.14 -16.24 -3.98
CA GLU A 43 -0.49 -15.91 -5.36
C GLU A 43 -0.51 -14.39 -5.59
N LYS A 44 -1.10 -13.63 -4.66
CA LYS A 44 -1.13 -12.17 -4.72
C LYS A 44 0.27 -11.57 -4.74
N ILE A 45 1.18 -12.00 -3.87
CA ILE A 45 2.57 -11.52 -3.84
C ILE A 45 3.25 -11.80 -5.18
N LEU A 46 3.20 -13.04 -5.66
CA LEU A 46 3.86 -13.46 -6.90
C LEU A 46 3.27 -12.73 -8.13
N HIS A 47 1.95 -12.56 -8.17
CA HIS A 47 1.28 -11.83 -9.24
C HIS A 47 1.64 -10.32 -9.21
N THR A 48 1.62 -9.71 -8.02
CA THR A 48 1.96 -8.29 -7.86
C THR A 48 3.38 -8.01 -8.36
N LEU A 49 4.34 -8.87 -8.03
CA LEU A 49 5.75 -8.71 -8.41
C LEU A 49 6.01 -8.80 -9.92
N GLN A 50 5.06 -9.26 -10.72
CA GLN A 50 5.19 -9.24 -12.19
C GLN A 50 5.18 -7.82 -12.75
N MET A 51 4.52 -6.88 -12.07
CA MET A 51 4.42 -5.49 -12.53
C MET A 51 4.77 -4.46 -11.45
N TYR A 52 4.42 -4.71 -10.20
CA TYR A 52 4.53 -3.75 -9.11
C TYR A 52 5.48 -4.24 -8.01
N PRO A 53 6.20 -3.34 -7.32
CA PRO A 53 6.99 -3.72 -6.16
C PRO A 53 6.09 -4.17 -5.00
N PHE A 54 6.56 -5.18 -4.29
CA PHE A 54 6.01 -5.64 -3.03
C PHE A 54 7.17 -5.74 -2.03
N TYR A 55 7.15 -4.92 -0.99
CA TYR A 55 8.23 -4.86 0.00
C TYR A 55 7.78 -5.34 1.37
N VAL A 56 8.69 -6.01 2.07
CA VAL A 56 8.58 -6.33 3.49
C VAL A 56 9.64 -5.52 4.25
N CYS A 57 9.23 -4.94 5.37
CA CYS A 57 10.11 -4.27 6.30
C CYS A 57 10.36 -5.15 7.51
N GLU A 58 11.61 -5.26 7.93
CA GLU A 58 12.04 -6.04 9.09
C GLU A 58 12.76 -5.14 10.09
N VAL A 59 12.55 -5.42 11.36
CA VAL A 59 13.31 -4.82 12.48
C VAL A 59 13.97 -5.95 13.26
N ASP A 60 15.29 -5.86 13.41
CA ASP A 60 16.10 -6.90 14.08
C ASP A 60 15.82 -8.31 13.53
N GLY A 61 15.66 -8.42 12.19
CA GLY A 61 15.39 -9.67 11.47
C GLY A 61 13.96 -10.23 11.58
N LYS A 62 13.01 -9.45 12.14
CA LYS A 62 11.60 -9.85 12.24
C LYS A 62 10.75 -8.97 11.33
N PRO A 63 9.90 -9.56 10.45
CA PRO A 63 8.96 -8.81 9.65
C PRO A 63 8.00 -7.98 10.51
N CYS A 64 7.82 -6.71 10.17
CA CYS A 64 7.00 -5.77 10.95
C CYS A 64 6.07 -4.91 10.09
N GLY A 65 6.11 -5.07 8.77
CA GLY A 65 5.21 -4.37 7.86
C GLY A 65 5.47 -4.74 6.42
N PHE A 66 4.52 -4.39 5.56
CA PHE A 66 4.63 -4.56 4.12
C PHE A 66 3.98 -3.39 3.37
N ALA A 67 4.44 -3.15 2.14
CA ALA A 67 3.84 -2.18 1.24
C ALA A 67 3.96 -2.66 -0.21
N TYR A 68 2.96 -2.38 -1.03
CA TYR A 68 2.94 -2.77 -2.43
C TYR A 68 2.14 -1.81 -3.30
N GLY A 69 2.42 -1.82 -4.62
CA GLY A 69 1.62 -1.18 -5.64
C GLY A 69 0.60 -2.13 -6.25
N ALA A 70 -0.49 -1.60 -6.75
CA ALA A 70 -1.50 -2.35 -7.47
C ALA A 70 -2.14 -1.50 -8.58
N GLN A 71 -2.71 -2.15 -9.57
CA GLN A 71 -3.49 -1.49 -10.62
C GLN A 71 -4.73 -0.82 -10.03
N ILE A 72 -4.93 0.46 -10.34
CA ILE A 72 -6.08 1.22 -9.82
C ILE A 72 -7.37 0.94 -10.61
N ARG A 73 -7.26 0.75 -11.92
CA ARG A 73 -8.38 0.48 -12.84
C ARG A 73 -7.93 -0.39 -14.02
N PRO A 74 -8.79 -1.29 -14.56
CA PRO A 74 -8.40 -2.27 -15.56
C PRO A 74 -8.40 -1.72 -17.02
N HIS A 75 -8.29 -0.41 -17.22
CA HIS A 75 -8.28 0.21 -18.55
C HIS A 75 -6.91 0.79 -18.87
N ASP A 76 -6.45 0.64 -20.11
CA ASP A 76 -5.11 1.03 -20.58
C ASP A 76 -4.74 2.50 -20.30
N ALA A 77 -5.71 3.40 -20.35
CA ALA A 77 -5.48 4.82 -20.06
C ALA A 77 -5.13 5.11 -18.60
N TYR A 78 -5.32 4.16 -17.68
CA TYR A 78 -4.94 4.27 -16.26
C TYR A 78 -3.61 3.59 -15.94
N LYS A 79 -2.87 3.06 -16.93
CA LYS A 79 -1.64 2.28 -16.70
C LYS A 79 -0.51 3.05 -16.00
N TRP A 80 -0.56 4.37 -15.99
CA TRP A 80 0.40 5.23 -15.29
C TRP A 80 0.03 5.54 -13.83
N ASP A 81 -1.15 5.10 -13.40
CA ASP A 81 -1.70 5.32 -12.07
C ASP A 81 -1.58 4.04 -11.24
N VAL A 82 -1.24 4.20 -9.96
CA VAL A 82 -1.04 3.07 -9.03
C VAL A 82 -1.79 3.34 -7.74
N GLU A 83 -2.48 2.33 -7.22
CA GLU A 83 -2.92 2.31 -5.83
C GLU A 83 -1.79 1.72 -4.98
N ALA A 84 -1.37 2.46 -3.95
CA ALA A 84 -0.35 2.00 -3.01
C ALA A 84 -0.97 1.64 -1.66
N THR A 85 -0.56 0.48 -1.15
CA THR A 85 -1.03 -0.08 0.12
C THR A 85 0.13 -0.23 1.09
N ILE A 86 -0.09 0.09 2.36
CA ILE A 86 0.86 -0.14 3.46
C ILE A 86 0.15 -0.64 4.71
N TYR A 87 0.72 -1.66 5.34
CA TYR A 87 0.32 -2.17 6.64
C TYR A 87 1.56 -2.43 7.50
N LEU A 88 1.48 -2.07 8.78
CA LEU A 88 2.47 -2.42 9.79
C LEU A 88 1.83 -3.36 10.79
N THR A 89 2.63 -4.20 11.45
CA THR A 89 2.12 -4.99 12.58
C THR A 89 1.65 -4.09 13.72
N PRO A 90 0.68 -4.51 14.54
CA PRO A 90 0.18 -3.70 15.66
C PRO A 90 1.25 -3.32 16.69
N ASP A 91 2.27 -4.18 16.83
CA ASP A 91 3.43 -4.05 17.72
C ASP A 91 4.64 -3.39 17.04
N ALA A 92 4.54 -3.01 15.77
CA ALA A 92 5.61 -2.29 15.08
C ALA A 92 6.04 -1.05 15.88
N PRO A 93 7.36 -0.74 15.92
CA PRO A 93 7.87 0.41 16.63
C PRO A 93 7.22 1.71 16.16
N LYS A 94 6.49 2.38 17.05
CA LYS A 94 5.75 3.61 16.74
C LYS A 94 6.66 4.82 16.75
N ARG A 95 6.40 5.81 15.86
CA ARG A 95 7.13 7.09 15.78
C ARG A 95 8.60 6.96 15.45
N THR A 96 9.03 5.86 14.87
CA THR A 96 10.43 5.62 14.43
C THR A 96 10.69 6.02 12.99
N GLY A 97 9.66 6.43 12.25
CA GLY A 97 9.77 6.71 10.82
C GLY A 97 9.71 5.47 9.92
N LEU A 98 9.54 4.27 10.49
CA LEU A 98 9.54 2.99 9.76
C LEU A 98 8.54 2.96 8.59
N GLY A 99 7.28 3.33 8.85
CA GLY A 99 6.26 3.40 7.81
C GLY A 99 6.61 4.39 6.70
N SER A 100 7.21 5.54 7.07
CA SER A 100 7.66 6.53 6.08
C SER A 100 8.80 6.00 5.23
N CYS A 101 9.75 5.27 5.82
CA CYS A 101 10.88 4.69 5.08
C CYS A 101 10.39 3.61 4.11
N LEU A 102 9.55 2.70 4.57
CA LEU A 102 8.96 1.64 3.75
C LEU A 102 8.16 2.24 2.57
N TYR A 103 7.33 3.22 2.85
CA TYR A 103 6.48 3.83 1.82
C TYR A 103 7.29 4.69 0.83
N ARG A 104 8.34 5.40 1.28
CA ARG A 104 9.27 6.12 0.38
C ARG A 104 9.96 5.16 -0.57
N LYS A 105 10.45 4.01 -0.11
CA LYS A 105 11.05 2.99 -0.97
C LYS A 105 10.09 2.55 -2.07
N LEU A 106 8.82 2.31 -1.71
CA LEU A 106 7.77 1.98 -2.68
C LEU A 106 7.59 3.10 -3.71
N LEU A 107 7.42 4.36 -3.26
CA LEU A 107 7.19 5.52 -4.13
C LEU A 107 8.37 5.77 -5.09
N GLU A 108 9.60 5.66 -4.59
CA GLU A 108 10.83 5.82 -5.40
C GLU A 108 10.91 4.75 -6.49
N THR A 109 10.60 3.50 -6.16
CA THR A 109 10.60 2.41 -7.14
C THR A 109 9.50 2.60 -8.19
N LEU A 110 8.29 2.96 -7.80
CA LEU A 110 7.19 3.26 -8.73
C LEU A 110 7.55 4.43 -9.67
N GLN A 111 8.22 5.46 -9.15
CA GLN A 111 8.70 6.57 -9.98
C GLN A 111 9.75 6.10 -11.00
N GLN A 112 10.70 5.26 -10.59
CA GLN A 112 11.73 4.69 -11.48
C GLN A 112 11.12 3.80 -12.57
N GLN A 113 10.02 3.11 -12.28
CA GLN A 113 9.26 2.33 -13.28
C GLN A 113 8.54 3.21 -14.31
N GLY A 114 8.40 4.52 -14.08
CA GLY A 114 7.72 5.43 -14.99
C GLY A 114 6.25 5.71 -14.65
N PHE A 115 5.74 5.23 -13.51
CA PHE A 115 4.41 5.62 -13.02
C PHE A 115 4.36 7.13 -12.76
N LYS A 116 3.17 7.71 -12.90
CA LYS A 116 2.96 9.16 -12.82
C LYS A 116 2.23 9.61 -11.58
N THR A 117 1.24 8.81 -11.15
CA THR A 117 0.41 9.14 -10.00
C THR A 117 0.26 7.94 -9.08
N VAL A 118 0.35 8.19 -7.78
CA VAL A 118 0.06 7.20 -6.74
C VAL A 118 -1.14 7.66 -5.93
N TYR A 119 -2.06 6.73 -5.71
CA TYR A 119 -3.23 6.93 -4.87
C TYR A 119 -3.15 6.06 -3.61
N GLY A 120 -3.57 6.63 -2.48
CA GLY A 120 -3.89 5.90 -1.26
C GLY A 120 -5.38 6.01 -1.00
N VAL A 121 -6.05 4.89 -0.79
CA VAL A 121 -7.50 4.81 -0.51
C VAL A 121 -7.66 4.48 0.96
N ILE A 122 -8.11 5.45 1.76
CA ILE A 122 -7.98 5.42 3.21
C ILE A 122 -9.35 5.65 3.86
N THR A 123 -9.72 4.81 4.81
CA THR A 123 -10.92 5.07 5.64
C THR A 123 -10.76 6.40 6.37
N ASP A 124 -11.77 7.25 6.34
CA ASP A 124 -11.73 8.62 6.87
C ASP A 124 -11.44 8.70 8.38
N SER A 125 -11.72 7.63 9.12
CA SER A 125 -11.37 7.48 10.55
C SER A 125 -9.93 7.00 10.80
N ASN A 126 -9.13 6.66 9.75
CA ASN A 126 -7.76 6.17 9.90
C ASN A 126 -6.74 7.33 9.88
N GLU A 127 -6.80 8.19 10.92
CA GLU A 127 -5.92 9.35 11.03
C GLU A 127 -4.42 9.02 10.98
N PRO A 128 -3.90 7.92 11.55
CA PRO A 128 -2.50 7.56 11.40
C PRO A 128 -2.06 7.37 9.95
N SER A 129 -2.90 6.74 9.11
CA SER A 129 -2.62 6.57 7.68
C SER A 129 -2.73 7.91 6.93
N LEU A 130 -3.75 8.71 7.21
CA LEU A 130 -3.90 10.04 6.62
C LEU A 130 -2.71 10.95 6.94
N ALA A 131 -2.24 10.93 8.20
CA ALA A 131 -1.06 11.69 8.63
C ALA A 131 0.21 11.24 7.92
N LEU A 132 0.42 9.92 7.74
CA LEU A 132 1.54 9.36 6.98
C LEU A 132 1.52 9.85 5.53
N HIS A 133 0.38 9.77 4.86
CA HIS A 133 0.25 10.20 3.46
C HIS A 133 0.50 11.71 3.32
N ARG A 134 -0.07 12.55 4.19
CA ARG A 134 0.20 14.00 4.21
C ARG A 134 1.69 14.30 4.41
N ALA A 135 2.35 13.60 5.33
CA ALA A 135 3.79 13.77 5.60
C ALA A 135 4.67 13.35 4.42
N LEU A 136 4.17 12.47 3.54
CA LEU A 136 4.83 12.05 2.30
C LEU A 136 4.44 12.91 1.08
N GLY A 137 3.66 13.98 1.29
CA GLY A 137 3.30 14.94 0.25
C GLY A 137 2.10 14.52 -0.61
N PHE A 138 1.27 13.60 -0.13
CA PHE A 138 -0.03 13.34 -0.73
C PHE A 138 -1.00 14.47 -0.38
N VAL A 139 -1.90 14.78 -1.30
CA VAL A 139 -3.02 15.71 -1.12
C VAL A 139 -4.35 14.96 -1.23
N GLU A 140 -5.38 15.45 -0.57
CA GLU A 140 -6.72 14.89 -0.69
C GLU A 140 -7.27 15.17 -2.11
N ALA A 141 -7.62 14.10 -2.82
CA ALA A 141 -8.23 14.16 -4.15
C ALA A 141 -9.76 14.06 -4.08
N GLY A 142 -10.30 13.45 -3.04
CA GLY A 142 -11.73 13.34 -2.82
C GLY A 142 -12.09 12.64 -1.53
N HIS A 143 -13.27 12.98 -0.97
CA HIS A 143 -13.84 12.34 0.22
C HIS A 143 -15.23 11.79 -0.11
N PHE A 144 -15.37 10.48 -0.04
CA PHE A 144 -16.61 9.75 -0.29
C PHE A 144 -17.23 9.33 1.05
N ARG A 145 -18.27 10.02 1.45
CA ARG A 145 -18.96 9.75 2.72
C ARG A 145 -19.85 8.51 2.62
N ASN A 146 -19.96 7.75 3.72
CA ASN A 146 -20.84 6.58 3.81
C ASN A 146 -20.62 5.56 2.68
N MET A 147 -19.36 5.30 2.32
CA MET A 147 -18.98 4.45 1.19
C MET A 147 -18.96 2.96 1.55
N GLY A 148 -18.65 2.62 2.82
CA GLY A 148 -18.59 1.24 3.30
C GLY A 148 -19.28 1.05 4.63
N TYR A 149 -19.94 -0.10 4.84
CA TYR A 149 -20.55 -0.48 6.10
C TYR A 149 -19.76 -1.58 6.79
N LYS A 150 -19.19 -1.31 7.96
CA LYS A 150 -18.40 -2.27 8.73
C LYS A 150 -18.54 -1.99 10.23
N ASN A 151 -18.46 -3.02 11.05
CA ASN A 151 -18.54 -2.93 12.52
C ASN A 151 -19.74 -2.11 13.01
N GLY A 152 -20.90 -2.29 12.35
CA GLY A 152 -22.17 -1.70 12.77
C GLY A 152 -22.37 -0.23 12.36
N GLN A 153 -21.48 0.35 11.53
CA GLN A 153 -21.60 1.75 11.12
C GLN A 153 -21.11 1.99 9.69
N TRP A 154 -21.57 3.10 9.10
CA TRP A 154 -21.07 3.60 7.82
C TRP A 154 -19.77 4.36 8.02
N HIS A 155 -18.82 4.14 7.10
CA HIS A 155 -17.52 4.81 7.03
C HIS A 155 -17.35 5.49 5.70
N GLY A 156 -16.68 6.63 5.71
CA GLY A 156 -16.22 7.29 4.51
C GLY A 156 -14.82 6.82 4.08
N VAL A 157 -14.46 7.20 2.87
CA VAL A 157 -13.14 6.94 2.29
C VAL A 157 -12.57 8.24 1.73
N ILE A 158 -11.33 8.52 2.07
CA ILE A 158 -10.55 9.61 1.52
C ILE A 158 -9.56 9.04 0.51
N TRP A 159 -9.60 9.57 -0.70
CA TRP A 159 -8.60 9.31 -1.73
C TRP A 159 -7.49 10.36 -1.61
N MET A 160 -6.29 9.89 -1.31
CA MET A 160 -5.09 10.70 -1.24
C MET A 160 -4.28 10.49 -2.52
N GLN A 161 -3.84 11.58 -3.18
CA GLN A 161 -3.12 11.55 -4.45
C GLN A 161 -1.73 12.16 -4.29
N LYS A 162 -0.74 11.55 -4.94
CA LYS A 162 0.59 12.12 -5.10
C LYS A 162 1.09 11.94 -6.53
N ASN A 163 1.43 13.05 -7.17
CA ASN A 163 2.15 13.02 -8.44
C ASN A 163 3.63 12.70 -8.19
N ILE A 164 4.14 11.70 -8.90
CA ILE A 164 5.53 11.24 -8.80
C ILE A 164 6.28 11.32 -10.15
N GLY A 165 5.58 11.67 -11.24
CA GLY A 165 6.16 11.80 -12.58
C GLY A 165 5.80 13.12 -13.25
N CYS A 166 6.37 13.36 -14.44
CA CYS A 166 6.07 14.48 -15.30
C CYS A 166 4.89 14.14 -16.23
N PHE A 167 4.03 15.12 -16.51
CA PHE A 167 2.85 14.98 -17.38
C PHE A 167 3.02 15.68 -18.73
N GLU A 168 4.23 16.13 -19.04
CA GLU A 168 4.52 16.79 -20.33
C GLU A 168 4.89 15.73 -21.40
N GLY A 169 4.45 15.97 -22.63
CA GLY A 169 4.73 15.11 -23.78
C GLY A 169 3.94 13.81 -23.78
N VAL A 170 4.40 12.85 -24.60
CA VAL A 170 3.83 11.49 -24.67
C VAL A 170 4.59 10.62 -23.68
N PRO A 171 3.92 10.04 -22.66
CA PRO A 171 4.62 9.24 -21.69
C PRO A 171 5.00 7.87 -22.25
N ASP A 172 6.20 7.39 -21.90
CA ASP A 172 6.55 5.98 -22.09
C ASP A 172 5.72 5.10 -21.16
N ASP A 173 5.53 3.84 -21.58
CA ASP A 173 4.84 2.84 -20.75
C ASP A 173 5.65 2.52 -19.48
N PRO A 174 4.98 2.39 -18.33
CA PRO A 174 5.64 1.95 -17.11
C PRO A 174 6.30 0.58 -17.31
N GLN A 175 7.51 0.42 -16.79
CA GLN A 175 8.26 -0.82 -16.89
C GLN A 175 7.85 -1.79 -15.78
N PRO A 176 7.83 -3.11 -16.04
CA PRO A 176 7.64 -4.11 -15.00
C PRO A 176 8.69 -3.95 -13.88
N PHE A 177 8.27 -4.33 -12.66
CA PHE A 177 9.18 -4.33 -11.53
C PHE A 177 10.36 -5.28 -11.78
N ARG A 178 11.55 -4.80 -11.49
CA ARG A 178 12.80 -5.58 -11.48
C ARG A 178 13.55 -5.27 -10.19
N GLU A 179 13.98 -6.31 -9.50
CA GLU A 179 14.82 -6.22 -8.30
C GLU A 179 16.19 -5.65 -8.63
#